data_8cfbed0aa9190e34ce9af99d219199ad
#
_entry.id   8cfbed0aa9190e34ce9af99d219199ad
#
_cell.length_a   1.000
_cell.length_b   1.000
_cell.length_c   1.000
_cell.angle_alpha   90.00
_cell.angle_beta   90.00
_cell.angle_gamma   90.00
#
_symmetry.space_group_name_H-M   'P 1'
#
loop_
_entity.id
_entity.type
_entity.pdbx_description
1 polymer ?
#
loop_
_entity_poly.entity_id
_entity_poly.type
_entity_poly.pdbx_seq_one_letter_code
_entity_poly.pdbx_strand_id
1 'polypeptide(L)'
;MMSKKLVIFIDSGDTLVDESTEIRNADGIVEKADLIFGAKETIKLLTERGHTVVLVADGEAKSFENIFRLHGIYDCFSSVICSEKIGERKPSRKMFEAAMKSAGLSDGDKDRIIMVGNNLARDVKGANEMGIISVFMDWSPRYPKTPSDLSETPDYIIHEPKELINLVSDLQKKIKTGH
;
A
#
# COMPACT_ATOMS: atom_id res chain seq x y z
N MET A 1 10.98 -2.93 26.56
CA MET A 1 11.24 -2.79 25.12
C MET A 1 10.05 -2.10 24.47
N MET A 2 10.27 -1.06 23.67
CA MET A 2 9.19 -0.54 22.83
C MET A 2 8.79 -1.62 21.82
N SER A 3 7.49 -1.94 21.72
CA SER A 3 7.03 -2.90 20.70
C SER A 3 7.28 -2.34 19.31
N LYS A 4 7.77 -3.18 18.41
CA LYS A 4 7.95 -2.80 17.00
C LYS A 4 6.62 -2.31 16.42
N LYS A 5 6.64 -1.26 15.62
CA LYS A 5 5.45 -0.73 14.95
C LYS A 5 5.12 -1.56 13.70
N LEU A 6 3.84 -1.62 13.34
CA LEU A 6 3.40 -2.08 12.03
C LEU A 6 4.05 -1.26 10.92
N VAL A 7 4.43 -1.94 9.85
CA VAL A 7 4.89 -1.35 8.60
C VAL A 7 3.80 -1.54 7.54
N ILE A 8 3.50 -0.48 6.83
CA ILE A 8 2.39 -0.42 5.89
C ILE A 8 2.96 -0.28 4.48
N PHE A 9 2.83 -1.33 3.67
CA PHE A 9 2.99 -1.26 2.23
C PHE A 9 1.63 -0.91 1.64
N ILE A 10 1.59 0.07 0.76
CA ILE A 10 0.33 0.57 0.21
C ILE A 10 0.45 0.87 -1.27
N ASP A 11 -0.55 0.46 -2.04
CA ASP A 11 -0.69 0.78 -3.44
C ASP A 11 -1.15 2.24 -3.65
N SER A 12 -1.09 2.73 -4.87
CA SER A 12 -1.48 4.09 -5.25
C SER A 12 -2.89 4.13 -5.82
N GLY A 13 -3.04 3.65 -7.05
CA GLY A 13 -4.27 3.80 -7.84
C GLY A 13 -5.45 3.06 -7.23
N ASP A 14 -6.59 3.71 -7.17
CA ASP A 14 -7.84 3.22 -6.56
C ASP A 14 -7.69 2.63 -5.15
N THR A 15 -6.57 3.00 -4.49
CA THR A 15 -6.27 2.71 -3.08
C THR A 15 -6.12 4.01 -2.28
N LEU A 16 -5.33 4.95 -2.77
CA LEU A 16 -5.16 6.32 -2.26
C LEU A 16 -5.59 7.37 -3.26
N VAL A 17 -5.42 7.09 -4.56
CA VAL A 17 -5.65 8.00 -5.68
C VAL A 17 -6.84 7.49 -6.48
N ASP A 18 -7.77 8.39 -6.81
CA ASP A 18 -8.82 8.10 -7.78
C ASP A 18 -8.24 8.15 -9.20
N GLU A 19 -7.90 6.99 -9.77
CA GLU A 19 -7.32 6.88 -11.11
C GLU A 19 -8.22 7.47 -12.21
N SER A 20 -9.53 7.57 -11.98
CA SER A 20 -10.45 8.16 -12.96
C SER A 20 -10.22 9.66 -13.16
N THR A 21 -9.51 10.31 -12.24
CA THR A 21 -9.21 11.75 -12.25
C THR A 21 -7.82 12.07 -12.80
N GLU A 22 -7.05 11.06 -13.21
CA GLU A 22 -5.69 11.25 -13.70
C GLU A 22 -5.63 12.12 -14.97
N ILE A 23 -4.74 13.11 -14.93
CA ILE A 23 -4.40 13.92 -16.08
C ILE A 23 -2.94 13.60 -16.43
N ARG A 24 -2.74 13.11 -17.67
CA ARG A 24 -1.44 12.67 -18.17
C ARG A 24 -0.90 13.63 -19.23
N ASN A 25 0.42 13.79 -19.26
CA ASN A 25 1.12 14.49 -20.32
C ASN A 25 1.30 13.60 -21.58
N ALA A 26 1.96 14.16 -22.60
CA ALA A 26 2.20 13.45 -23.86
C ALA A 26 3.05 12.18 -23.72
N ASP A 27 3.88 12.09 -22.68
CA ASP A 27 4.73 10.94 -22.40
C ASP A 27 4.02 9.87 -21.55
N GLY A 28 2.74 10.08 -21.22
CA GLY A 28 1.93 9.19 -20.42
C GLY A 28 2.14 9.33 -18.91
N ILE A 29 2.97 10.27 -18.47
CA ILE A 29 3.22 10.54 -17.04
C ILE A 29 2.02 11.28 -16.45
N VAL A 30 1.54 10.83 -15.29
CA VAL A 30 0.47 11.53 -14.56
C VAL A 30 1.05 12.83 -13.99
N GLU A 31 0.44 13.96 -14.36
CA GLU A 31 0.80 15.27 -13.82
C GLU A 31 0.02 15.60 -12.55
N LYS A 32 -1.24 15.18 -12.52
CA LYS A 32 -2.13 15.34 -11.36
C LYS A 32 -3.24 14.30 -11.35
N ALA A 33 -3.73 14.02 -10.15
CA ALA A 33 -4.94 13.24 -9.89
C ALA A 33 -5.50 13.64 -8.52
N ASP A 34 -6.77 13.34 -8.26
CA ASP A 34 -7.37 13.56 -6.96
C ASP A 34 -7.09 12.37 -6.03
N LEU A 35 -6.99 12.63 -4.74
CA LEU A 35 -6.98 11.57 -3.74
C LEU A 35 -8.39 11.11 -3.42
N ILE A 36 -8.54 9.82 -3.12
CA ILE A 36 -9.75 9.28 -2.51
C ILE A 36 -9.99 10.00 -1.17
N PHE A 37 -11.26 10.31 -0.88
CA PHE A 37 -11.62 11.01 0.35
C PHE A 37 -11.03 10.33 1.60
N GLY A 38 -10.38 11.10 2.44
CA GLY A 38 -9.75 10.63 3.67
C GLY A 38 -8.34 10.00 3.49
N ALA A 39 -7.86 9.80 2.26
CA ALA A 39 -6.54 9.20 2.03
C ALA A 39 -5.39 10.05 2.59
N LYS A 40 -5.44 11.36 2.38
CA LYS A 40 -4.43 12.29 2.87
C LYS A 40 -4.31 12.27 4.39
N GLU A 41 -5.44 12.40 5.07
CA GLU A 41 -5.52 12.42 6.53
C GLU A 41 -5.07 11.08 7.11
N THR A 42 -5.43 9.98 6.46
CA THR A 42 -5.04 8.63 6.88
C THR A 42 -3.53 8.46 6.83
N ILE A 43 -2.89 8.79 5.71
CA ILE A 43 -1.42 8.66 5.56
C ILE A 43 -0.69 9.54 6.58
N LYS A 44 -1.11 10.79 6.74
CA LYS A 44 -0.52 11.69 7.74
C LYS A 44 -0.64 11.14 9.16
N LEU A 45 -1.83 10.71 9.55
CA LEU A 45 -2.07 10.21 10.91
C LEU A 45 -1.28 8.92 11.19
N LEU A 46 -1.17 8.01 10.23
CA LEU A 46 -0.39 6.78 10.41
C LEU A 46 1.10 7.08 10.60
N THR A 47 1.66 8.01 9.82
CA THR A 47 3.07 8.42 9.97
C THR A 47 3.30 9.20 11.26
N GLU A 48 2.40 10.09 11.67
CA GLU A 48 2.45 10.79 12.95
C GLU A 48 2.41 9.83 14.15
N ARG A 49 1.71 8.70 14.02
CA ARG A 49 1.68 7.61 15.01
C ARG A 49 2.94 6.75 15.00
N GLY A 50 3.90 7.05 14.13
CA GLY A 50 5.20 6.37 14.04
C GLY A 50 5.18 5.06 13.24
N HIS A 51 4.16 4.83 12.40
CA HIS A 51 4.18 3.74 11.43
C HIS A 51 5.03 4.11 10.23
N THR A 52 5.83 3.17 9.74
CA THR A 52 6.53 3.30 8.47
C THR A 52 5.54 3.01 7.33
N VAL A 53 5.42 3.92 6.37
CA VAL A 53 4.58 3.73 5.18
C VAL A 53 5.48 3.72 3.95
N VAL A 54 5.39 2.63 3.17
CA VAL A 54 6.12 2.44 1.90
C VAL A 54 5.09 2.37 0.77
N LEU A 55 5.25 3.22 -0.24
CA LEU A 55 4.45 3.09 -1.46
C LEU A 55 4.98 1.91 -2.27
N VAL A 56 4.11 0.97 -2.64
CA VAL A 56 4.43 -0.21 -3.46
C VAL A 56 3.43 -0.28 -4.62
N ALA A 57 3.77 0.32 -5.75
CA ALA A 57 2.82 0.59 -6.82
C ALA A 57 3.36 0.22 -8.21
N ASP A 58 2.45 -0.20 -9.09
CA ASP A 58 2.78 -0.46 -10.49
C ASP A 58 2.62 0.83 -11.31
N GLY A 59 3.71 1.34 -11.84
CA GLY A 59 3.72 2.58 -12.63
C GLY A 59 5.07 3.30 -12.58
N GLU A 60 5.05 4.56 -13.02
CA GLU A 60 6.22 5.41 -13.16
C GLU A 60 6.46 6.23 -11.89
N ALA A 61 7.71 6.26 -11.44
CA ALA A 61 8.12 7.01 -10.24
C ALA A 61 7.72 8.49 -10.30
N LYS A 62 7.82 9.10 -11.49
CA LYS A 62 7.50 10.51 -11.68
C LYS A 62 6.02 10.80 -11.51
N SER A 63 5.15 9.88 -11.95
CA SER A 63 3.69 9.98 -11.76
C SER A 63 3.35 10.03 -10.27
N PHE A 64 3.92 9.13 -9.46
CA PHE A 64 3.69 9.10 -8.02
C PHE A 64 4.24 10.35 -7.33
N GLU A 65 5.44 10.79 -7.69
CA GLU A 65 6.01 12.04 -7.16
C GLU A 65 5.09 13.25 -7.43
N ASN A 66 4.63 13.42 -8.66
CA ASN A 66 3.76 14.52 -9.05
C ASN A 66 2.47 14.54 -8.22
N ILE A 67 1.77 13.40 -8.16
CA ILE A 67 0.50 13.29 -7.44
C ILE A 67 0.68 13.57 -5.95
N PHE A 68 1.60 12.89 -5.30
CA PHE A 68 1.71 12.96 -3.84
C PHE A 68 2.37 14.26 -3.35
N ARG A 69 3.23 14.91 -4.16
CA ARG A 69 3.71 16.27 -3.87
C ARG A 69 2.61 17.30 -4.00
N LEU A 70 1.75 17.20 -5.04
CA LEU A 70 0.60 18.08 -5.21
C LEU A 70 -0.30 18.09 -3.95
N HIS A 71 -0.47 16.94 -3.33
CA HIS A 71 -1.28 16.80 -2.11
C HIS A 71 -0.50 16.98 -0.80
N GLY A 72 0.83 17.18 -0.85
CA GLY A 72 1.67 17.43 0.33
C GLY A 72 1.84 16.21 1.24
N ILE A 73 1.85 15.00 0.67
CA ILE A 73 2.06 13.74 1.41
C ILE A 73 3.18 12.86 0.84
N TYR A 74 3.90 13.31 -0.18
CA TYR A 74 5.00 12.52 -0.75
C TYR A 74 6.05 12.14 0.29
N ASP A 75 6.41 13.07 1.16
CA ASP A 75 7.42 12.86 2.20
C ASP A 75 6.92 12.05 3.42
N CYS A 76 5.64 11.68 3.43
CA CYS A 76 5.10 10.70 4.38
C CYS A 76 5.52 9.25 4.04
N PHE A 77 5.83 8.99 2.78
CA PHE A 77 6.35 7.68 2.38
C PHE A 77 7.85 7.61 2.67
N SER A 78 8.25 6.62 3.46
CA SER A 78 9.68 6.38 3.76
C SER A 78 10.45 5.95 2.52
N SER A 79 9.77 5.33 1.56
CA SER A 79 10.28 4.98 0.23
C SER A 79 9.16 4.75 -0.76
N VAL A 80 9.49 4.85 -2.05
CA VAL A 80 8.60 4.60 -3.19
C VAL A 80 9.18 3.47 -4.02
N ILE A 81 8.53 2.32 -3.99
CA ILE A 81 8.86 1.14 -4.78
C ILE A 81 7.89 1.08 -5.95
N CYS A 82 8.39 1.21 -7.15
CA CYS A 82 7.57 1.21 -8.36
C CYS A 82 8.08 0.22 -9.40
N SER A 83 7.15 -0.31 -10.21
CA SER A 83 7.47 -1.32 -11.22
C SER A 83 8.44 -0.83 -12.28
N GLU A 84 8.45 0.47 -12.59
CA GLU A 84 9.43 1.08 -13.49
C GLU A 84 10.88 0.85 -13.03
N LYS A 85 11.15 1.05 -11.74
CA LYS A 85 12.50 0.91 -11.16
C LYS A 85 12.88 -0.55 -10.90
N ILE A 86 11.91 -1.39 -10.57
CA ILE A 86 12.15 -2.81 -10.27
C ILE A 86 12.23 -3.66 -11.53
N GLY A 87 11.58 -3.23 -12.62
CA GLY A 87 11.45 -3.97 -13.88
C GLY A 87 10.39 -5.07 -13.86
N GLU A 88 9.66 -5.20 -12.75
CA GLU A 88 8.57 -6.17 -12.59
C GLU A 88 7.40 -5.53 -11.86
N ARG A 89 6.18 -6.05 -12.11
CA ARG A 89 4.95 -5.62 -11.44
C ARG A 89 4.56 -6.59 -10.33
N LYS A 90 3.74 -6.15 -9.39
CA LYS A 90 3.03 -7.05 -8.45
C LYS A 90 2.21 -8.07 -9.25
N PRO A 91 2.12 -9.34 -8.84
CA PRO A 91 2.52 -9.89 -7.55
C PRO A 91 3.98 -10.33 -7.46
N SER A 92 4.87 -9.89 -8.36
CA SER A 92 6.27 -10.30 -8.31
C SER A 92 6.88 -10.09 -6.92
N ARG A 93 7.50 -11.14 -6.41
CA ARG A 93 8.22 -11.16 -5.15
C ARG A 93 9.26 -10.04 -5.03
N LYS A 94 9.91 -9.66 -6.15
CA LYS A 94 10.91 -8.58 -6.17
C LYS A 94 10.37 -7.23 -5.71
N MET A 95 9.10 -6.92 -6.01
CA MET A 95 8.47 -5.69 -5.54
C MET A 95 8.39 -5.63 -4.01
N PHE A 96 7.97 -6.73 -3.39
CA PHE A 96 7.83 -6.82 -1.93
C PHE A 96 9.19 -6.92 -1.22
N GLU A 97 10.15 -7.67 -1.76
CA GLU A 97 11.51 -7.74 -1.23
C GLU A 97 12.23 -6.38 -1.26
N ALA A 98 12.03 -5.62 -2.35
CA ALA A 98 12.56 -4.26 -2.45
C ALA A 98 11.94 -3.35 -1.38
N ALA A 99 10.63 -3.47 -1.13
CA ALA A 99 9.94 -2.72 -0.08
C ALA A 99 10.44 -3.11 1.32
N MET A 100 10.60 -4.40 1.60
CA MET A 100 11.18 -4.88 2.86
C MET A 100 12.59 -4.34 3.07
N LYS A 101 13.44 -4.46 2.04
CA LYS A 101 14.83 -3.96 2.09
C LYS A 101 14.88 -2.46 2.35
N SER A 102 14.05 -1.67 1.68
CA SER A 102 14.00 -0.21 1.84
C SER A 102 13.62 0.22 3.26
N ALA A 103 12.81 -0.59 3.94
CA ALA A 103 12.36 -0.35 5.31
C ALA A 103 13.24 -1.05 6.37
N GLY A 104 14.36 -1.69 5.97
CA GLY A 104 15.26 -2.41 6.89
C GLY A 104 14.63 -3.62 7.54
N LEU A 105 13.72 -4.31 6.83
CA LEU A 105 12.96 -5.47 7.33
C LEU A 105 13.59 -6.79 6.86
N SER A 106 13.38 -7.81 7.67
CA SER A 106 13.79 -9.20 7.42
C SER A 106 12.59 -10.15 7.43
N ASP A 107 12.80 -11.42 7.14
CA ASP A 107 11.75 -12.45 7.22
C ASP A 107 11.13 -12.55 8.63
N GLY A 108 11.87 -12.24 9.67
CA GLY A 108 11.38 -12.19 11.05
C GLY A 108 10.45 -11.02 11.37
N ASP A 109 10.21 -10.13 10.41
CA ASP A 109 9.33 -8.96 10.58
C ASP A 109 8.00 -9.11 9.82
N LYS A 110 7.77 -10.23 9.11
CA LYS A 110 6.61 -10.42 8.23
C LYS A 110 5.27 -10.34 8.95
N ASP A 111 5.20 -10.77 10.20
CA ASP A 111 4.03 -10.72 11.06
C ASP A 111 3.54 -9.30 11.40
N ARG A 112 4.39 -8.31 11.16
CA ARG A 112 4.08 -6.88 11.37
C ARG A 112 4.08 -6.04 10.09
N ILE A 113 4.04 -6.67 8.93
CA ILE A 113 3.93 -6.00 7.62
C ILE A 113 2.54 -6.24 7.07
N ILE A 114 1.88 -5.17 6.63
CA ILE A 114 0.63 -5.26 5.88
C ILE A 114 0.83 -4.73 4.47
N MET A 115 0.13 -5.31 3.49
CA MET A 115 -0.02 -4.77 2.14
C MET A 115 -1.46 -4.37 1.92
N VAL A 116 -1.69 -3.12 1.57
CA VAL A 116 -3.01 -2.56 1.27
C VAL A 116 -3.10 -2.24 -0.21
N GLY A 117 -4.07 -2.78 -0.91
CA GLY A 117 -4.28 -2.49 -2.32
C GLY A 117 -5.63 -2.97 -2.85
N ASN A 118 -5.98 -2.52 -4.05
CA ASN A 118 -7.30 -2.73 -4.67
C ASN A 118 -7.35 -3.90 -5.66
N ASN A 119 -6.27 -4.65 -5.83
CA ASN A 119 -6.18 -5.71 -6.82
C ASN A 119 -5.85 -7.06 -6.17
N LEU A 120 -6.83 -7.98 -6.18
CA LEU A 120 -6.67 -9.31 -5.57
C LEU A 120 -5.52 -10.10 -6.19
N ALA A 121 -5.39 -10.09 -7.53
CA ALA A 121 -4.37 -10.84 -8.27
C ALA A 121 -2.95 -10.26 -8.15
N ARG A 122 -2.81 -9.04 -7.64
CA ARG A 122 -1.52 -8.35 -7.52
C ARG A 122 -1.16 -8.08 -6.07
N ASP A 123 -1.95 -7.27 -5.39
CA ASP A 123 -1.66 -6.82 -4.03
C ASP A 123 -1.87 -7.92 -3.01
N VAL A 124 -3.06 -8.53 -3.02
CA VAL A 124 -3.44 -9.57 -2.06
C VAL A 124 -2.63 -10.83 -2.31
N LYS A 125 -2.59 -11.32 -3.56
CA LYS A 125 -1.82 -12.49 -3.92
C LYS A 125 -0.34 -12.33 -3.57
N GLY A 126 0.27 -11.21 -3.94
CA GLY A 126 1.66 -10.95 -3.63
C GLY A 126 1.93 -10.93 -2.12
N ALA A 127 1.05 -10.30 -1.33
CA ALA A 127 1.15 -10.30 0.12
C ALA A 127 1.05 -11.72 0.71
N ASN A 128 0.06 -12.49 0.28
CA ASN A 128 -0.15 -13.87 0.74
C ASN A 128 1.06 -14.77 0.40
N GLU A 129 1.60 -14.68 -0.81
CA GLU A 129 2.80 -15.41 -1.24
C GLU A 129 4.07 -14.99 -0.48
N MET A 130 4.13 -13.75 -0.01
CA MET A 130 5.21 -13.26 0.85
C MET A 130 5.05 -13.66 2.31
N GLY A 131 3.87 -14.10 2.72
CA GLY A 131 3.53 -14.38 4.12
C GLY A 131 3.41 -13.12 4.98
N ILE A 132 2.93 -12.02 4.39
CA ILE A 132 2.58 -10.78 5.08
C ILE A 132 1.07 -10.58 5.07
N ILE A 133 0.55 -9.73 5.95
CA ILE A 133 -0.89 -9.51 6.09
C ILE A 133 -1.43 -8.78 4.86
N SER A 134 -2.48 -9.32 4.25
CA SER A 134 -3.15 -8.76 3.09
C SER A 134 -4.41 -8.00 3.44
N VAL A 135 -4.54 -6.77 2.94
CA VAL A 135 -5.70 -5.90 3.12
C VAL A 135 -6.24 -5.47 1.76
N PHE A 136 -7.42 -5.92 1.42
CA PHE A 136 -8.09 -5.54 0.18
C PHE A 136 -8.85 -4.23 0.36
N MET A 137 -8.56 -3.24 -0.49
CA MET A 137 -9.29 -1.98 -0.61
C MET A 137 -10.41 -2.15 -1.64
N ASP A 138 -11.61 -2.45 -1.17
CA ASP A 138 -12.81 -2.61 -2.01
C ASP A 138 -13.50 -1.26 -2.24
N TRP A 139 -12.82 -0.32 -2.87
CA TRP A 139 -13.34 1.00 -3.18
C TRP A 139 -13.80 1.12 -4.64
N SER A 140 -12.98 0.70 -5.60
CA SER A 140 -13.23 0.86 -7.04
C SER A 140 -13.81 -0.41 -7.67
N PRO A 141 -14.68 -0.29 -8.69
CA PRO A 141 -15.16 -1.42 -9.47
C PRO A 141 -14.19 -1.85 -10.58
N ARG A 142 -13.01 -1.26 -10.69
CA ARG A 142 -12.06 -1.46 -11.81
C ARG A 142 -11.60 -2.90 -11.98
N TYR A 143 -11.37 -3.60 -10.88
CA TYR A 143 -10.88 -4.97 -10.86
C TYR A 143 -11.87 -5.93 -10.23
N PRO A 144 -11.76 -7.25 -10.52
CA PRO A 144 -12.58 -8.27 -9.86
C PRO A 144 -12.47 -8.18 -8.34
N LYS A 145 -13.62 -8.32 -7.67
CA LYS A 145 -13.74 -8.29 -6.20
C LYS A 145 -13.88 -9.68 -5.58
N THR A 146 -13.93 -10.71 -6.41
CA THR A 146 -14.02 -12.10 -5.97
C THR A 146 -12.69 -12.77 -6.25
N PRO A 147 -12.04 -13.39 -5.24
CA PRO A 147 -10.83 -14.16 -5.44
C PRO A 147 -11.03 -15.29 -6.49
N SER A 148 -10.07 -15.48 -7.37
CA SER A 148 -10.07 -16.57 -8.33
C SER A 148 -9.65 -17.91 -7.69
N ASP A 149 -8.82 -17.82 -6.64
CA ASP A 149 -8.37 -18.95 -5.83
C ASP A 149 -7.96 -18.49 -4.42
N LEU A 150 -7.50 -19.42 -3.58
CA LEU A 150 -7.11 -19.14 -2.20
C LEU A 150 -5.95 -18.13 -2.07
N SER A 151 -5.07 -18.05 -3.07
CA SER A 151 -3.94 -17.10 -3.03
C SER A 151 -4.39 -15.63 -3.12
N GLU A 152 -5.59 -15.39 -3.63
CA GLU A 152 -6.21 -14.06 -3.76
C GLU A 152 -7.18 -13.73 -2.62
N THR A 153 -7.31 -14.59 -1.60
CA THR A 153 -8.20 -14.36 -0.47
C THR A 153 -7.53 -13.39 0.54
N PRO A 154 -8.09 -12.19 0.78
CA PRO A 154 -7.48 -11.24 1.70
C PRO A 154 -7.72 -11.62 3.16
N ASP A 155 -6.78 -11.25 4.04
CA ASP A 155 -6.96 -11.35 5.50
C ASP A 155 -7.99 -10.34 6.01
N TYR A 156 -8.02 -9.16 5.42
CA TYR A 156 -8.93 -8.06 5.78
C TYR A 156 -9.45 -7.34 4.54
N ILE A 157 -10.65 -6.77 4.66
CA ILE A 157 -11.28 -5.92 3.63
C ILE A 157 -11.62 -4.59 4.26
N ILE A 158 -11.30 -3.50 3.56
CA ILE A 158 -11.70 -2.13 3.86
C ILE A 158 -12.32 -1.49 2.61
N HIS A 159 -13.21 -0.52 2.79
CA HIS A 159 -13.95 0.10 1.69
C HIS A 159 -13.54 1.56 1.43
N GLU A 160 -12.83 2.17 2.37
CA GLU A 160 -12.33 3.53 2.26
C GLU A 160 -11.02 3.71 3.05
N PRO A 161 -10.14 4.65 2.65
CA PRO A 161 -8.83 4.82 3.27
C PRO A 161 -8.88 5.01 4.80
N LYS A 162 -9.86 5.73 5.32
CA LYS A 162 -9.95 6.04 6.76
C LYS A 162 -10.16 4.79 7.64
N GLU A 163 -10.75 3.72 7.10
CA GLU A 163 -10.92 2.46 7.84
C GLU A 163 -9.57 1.82 8.21
N LEU A 164 -8.52 2.12 7.44
CA LEU A 164 -7.17 1.64 7.71
C LEU A 164 -6.64 2.11 9.08
N ILE A 165 -7.08 3.27 9.56
CA ILE A 165 -6.65 3.81 10.88
C ILE A 165 -7.03 2.86 12.01
N ASN A 166 -8.27 2.39 12.02
CA ASN A 166 -8.77 1.47 13.05
C ASN A 166 -8.16 0.08 12.89
N LEU A 167 -8.09 -0.43 11.66
CA LEU A 167 -7.48 -1.73 11.38
C LEU A 167 -6.02 -1.78 11.86
N VAL A 168 -5.20 -0.77 11.51
CA VAL A 168 -3.81 -0.68 11.96
C VAL A 168 -3.71 -0.61 13.49
N SER A 169 -4.60 0.14 14.14
CA SER A 169 -4.65 0.22 15.60
C SER A 169 -4.92 -1.13 16.24
N ASP A 170 -5.86 -1.90 15.70
CA ASP A 170 -6.22 -3.23 16.24
C ASP A 170 -5.15 -4.27 15.97
N LEU A 171 -4.56 -4.29 14.78
CA LEU A 171 -3.41 -5.14 14.45
C LEU A 171 -2.20 -4.82 15.35
N GLN A 172 -1.93 -3.55 15.61
CA GLN A 172 -0.84 -3.13 16.49
C GLN A 172 -1.02 -3.63 17.93
N LYS A 173 -2.26 -3.72 18.42
CA LYS A 173 -2.56 -4.31 19.75
C LYS A 173 -2.24 -5.80 19.77
N LYS A 174 -2.64 -6.55 18.72
CA LYS A 174 -2.36 -8.00 18.60
C LYS A 174 -0.86 -8.30 18.64
N ILE A 175 -0.06 -7.54 17.90
CA ILE A 175 1.41 -7.70 17.89
C ILE A 175 2.01 -7.47 19.30
N LYS A 176 1.47 -6.50 20.06
CA LYS A 176 1.93 -6.22 21.43
C LYS A 176 1.62 -7.33 22.41
N THR A 177 0.53 -8.05 22.20
CA THR A 177 0.07 -9.12 23.10
C THR A 177 0.67 -10.48 22.75
N GLY A 178 1.43 -10.61 21.68
CA GLY A 178 2.10 -11.86 21.28
C GLY A 178 1.13 -12.94 20.79
N HIS A 179 -0.01 -12.53 20.28
CA HIS A 179 -1.03 -13.44 19.71
C HIS A 179 -1.32 -13.06 18.27
#